data_fa7153ba9d5708cad958e3b0c398b33d
#
_entry.id   fa7153ba9d5708cad958e3b0c398b33d
#
_cell.length_a   1.000
_cell.length_b   1.000
_cell.length_c   1.000
_cell.angle_alpha   90.00
_cell.angle_beta   90.00
_cell.angle_gamma   90.00
#
_symmetry.space_group_name_H-M   'P 1'
#
loop_
_entity.id
_entity.type
_entity.pdbx_description
1 polymer ?
#
loop_
_entity_poly.entity_id
_entity_poly.type
_entity_poly.pdbx_seq_one_letter_code
_entity_poly.pdbx_strand_id
1 'polypeptide(L)'
;MLGCTCCEHVTRLLLIAILMPLWATFPAQGQGGPQVTSPTKPPPNPYHYRKTIYPWHRDITATIFWIGEKPGGRNKTSNHHSSWDGKWAVNYGGYDDPNPEARANFAPKSFRPQLNSFYVALPYNDCLNHRLHRPEASRVIPWFSRYNPKPGRSVCKGRWIQLYYQRKVCYAQWEDCGPWVTDDWKYVFGGHPPRSRQAGIDVSPAVRDYLGLKSGDKLHWRFVEFGGVPRGPWSWYGSNNPFVNPEADPDVAVIRQLRQYLEQKKLEEFRRKQSPTPR
;
A
#
# COMPACT_ATOMS: atom_id res chain seq x y z
N MET A 1 14.94 60.14 32.61
CA MET A 1 15.03 61.38 31.83
C MET A 1 14.39 61.01 30.53
N LEU A 2 13.12 61.41 30.34
CA LEU A 2 12.69 62.55 29.57
C LEU A 2 13.05 62.37 28.08
N GLY A 3 12.23 62.35 27.08
CA GLY A 3 10.88 62.78 26.87
C GLY A 3 10.54 62.60 25.41
N CYS A 4 9.32 62.40 25.17
CA CYS A 4 8.38 63.31 24.56
C CYS A 4 8.37 63.44 23.03
N THR A 5 7.26 62.91 22.45
CA THR A 5 6.21 63.62 21.66
C THR A 5 6.62 64.30 20.36
N CYS A 6 5.87 64.00 19.27
CA CYS A 6 4.78 64.75 18.65
C CYS A 6 4.40 64.10 17.33
N CYS A 7 3.28 63.70 17.14
CA CYS A 7 2.06 64.15 16.49
C CYS A 7 2.22 65.21 15.41
N GLU A 8 1.84 64.92 14.16
CA GLU A 8 1.14 65.91 13.33
C GLU A 8 0.34 65.24 12.20
N HIS A 9 -0.92 65.57 12.17
CA HIS A 9 -1.92 65.34 11.13
C HIS A 9 -1.63 66.23 9.90
N VAL A 10 -1.76 65.69 8.69
CA VAL A 10 -2.19 66.54 7.56
C VAL A 10 -3.21 65.78 6.70
N THR A 11 -4.27 66.50 6.49
CA THR A 11 -5.58 66.18 5.89
C THR A 11 -5.56 66.44 4.38
N ARG A 12 -6.41 65.64 3.66
CA ARG A 12 -7.12 65.94 2.38
C ARG A 12 -6.35 65.82 1.06
N LEU A 13 -6.89 64.98 0.18
CA LEU A 13 -7.80 65.46 -0.88
C LEU A 13 -8.43 64.25 -1.62
N LEU A 14 -9.77 64.27 -1.67
CA LEU A 14 -10.60 63.41 -2.54
C LEU A 14 -10.38 63.82 -4.00
N LEU A 15 -10.08 62.85 -4.85
CA LEU A 15 -10.31 62.90 -6.29
C LEU A 15 -11.12 61.70 -6.70
N ILE A 16 -12.42 61.96 -6.90
CA ILE A 16 -13.40 61.02 -7.49
C ILE A 16 -13.10 61.02 -9.00
N ALA A 17 -12.51 59.96 -9.51
CA ALA A 17 -12.44 59.69 -10.93
C ALA A 17 -13.51 58.61 -11.23
N ILE A 18 -14.58 59.03 -11.86
CA ILE A 18 -15.62 58.16 -12.42
C ILE A 18 -15.00 57.51 -13.67
N LEU A 19 -14.67 56.22 -13.60
CA LEU A 19 -14.30 55.39 -14.75
C LEU A 19 -15.44 54.44 -15.02
N MET A 20 -16.10 54.64 -16.13
CA MET A 20 -17.11 53.73 -16.71
C MET A 20 -16.53 52.32 -16.93
N PRO A 21 -17.32 51.26 -16.71
CA PRO A 21 -16.85 49.91 -17.00
C PRO A 21 -16.88 49.67 -18.50
N LEU A 22 -15.71 49.45 -19.11
CA LEU A 22 -15.59 48.77 -20.40
C LEU A 22 -16.12 47.35 -20.26
N TRP A 23 -17.18 47.03 -20.89
CA TRP A 23 -17.65 45.66 -21.07
C TRP A 23 -16.71 44.95 -22.03
N ALA A 24 -15.72 44.29 -21.53
CA ALA A 24 -14.91 43.31 -22.27
C ALA A 24 -15.74 42.02 -22.35
N THR A 25 -16.30 41.75 -23.51
CA THR A 25 -16.87 40.44 -23.85
C THR A 25 -15.73 39.41 -23.93
N PHE A 26 -15.56 38.65 -22.87
CA PHE A 26 -14.71 37.46 -22.93
C PHE A 26 -15.49 36.37 -23.69
N PRO A 27 -14.87 35.70 -24.69
CA PRO A 27 -15.47 34.52 -25.27
C PRO A 27 -15.57 33.44 -24.19
N ALA A 28 -16.75 32.85 -24.05
CA ALA A 28 -16.97 31.71 -23.17
C ALA A 28 -16.06 30.54 -23.65
N GLN A 29 -14.90 30.38 -23.01
CA GLN A 29 -14.14 29.15 -23.13
C GLN A 29 -14.96 28.06 -22.46
N GLY A 30 -15.50 27.15 -23.27
CA GLY A 30 -16.14 25.94 -22.82
C GLY A 30 -15.14 25.17 -21.94
N GLN A 31 -15.38 25.19 -20.63
CA GLN A 31 -14.70 24.29 -19.70
C GLN A 31 -15.22 22.88 -20.00
N GLY A 32 -14.48 22.18 -20.85
CA GLY A 32 -14.57 20.74 -20.98
C GLY A 32 -14.13 20.15 -19.64
N GLY A 33 -15.08 19.88 -18.76
CA GLY A 33 -14.83 19.09 -17.56
C GLY A 33 -14.18 17.75 -17.98
N PRO A 34 -13.37 17.13 -17.11
CA PRO A 34 -12.74 15.85 -17.43
C PRO A 34 -13.83 14.86 -17.86
N GLN A 35 -13.75 14.41 -19.11
CA GLN A 35 -14.64 13.37 -19.62
C GLN A 35 -14.32 12.09 -18.81
N VAL A 36 -15.22 11.78 -17.88
CA VAL A 36 -15.22 10.49 -17.20
C VAL A 36 -15.63 9.46 -18.24
N THR A 37 -14.64 8.83 -18.87
CA THR A 37 -14.89 7.69 -19.76
C THR A 37 -15.50 6.57 -18.92
N SER A 38 -16.77 6.25 -19.21
CA SER A 38 -17.44 5.11 -18.56
C SER A 38 -16.62 3.85 -18.78
N PRO A 39 -16.31 3.07 -17.75
CA PRO A 39 -15.56 1.84 -17.91
C PRO A 39 -16.34 0.89 -18.81
N THR A 40 -15.74 0.47 -19.91
CA THR A 40 -16.36 -0.41 -20.91
C THR A 40 -16.59 -1.83 -20.38
N LYS A 41 -15.90 -2.20 -19.31
CA LYS A 41 -15.97 -3.52 -18.68
C LYS A 41 -16.23 -3.37 -17.17
N PRO A 42 -17.16 -4.17 -16.60
CA PRO A 42 -17.38 -4.14 -15.16
C PRO A 42 -16.11 -4.56 -14.42
N PRO A 43 -15.81 -3.95 -13.27
CA PRO A 43 -14.75 -4.43 -12.40
C PRO A 43 -15.07 -5.87 -11.94
N PRO A 44 -14.06 -6.69 -11.62
CA PRO A 44 -14.26 -8.04 -11.11
C PRO A 44 -15.19 -8.03 -9.88
N ASN A 45 -16.11 -8.96 -9.82
CA ASN A 45 -17.04 -9.05 -8.69
C ASN A 45 -16.32 -9.66 -7.47
N PRO A 46 -16.08 -8.91 -6.39
CA PRO A 46 -15.36 -9.39 -5.22
C PRO A 46 -16.14 -10.47 -4.45
N TYR A 47 -17.47 -10.56 -4.63
CA TYR A 47 -18.31 -11.54 -3.94
C TYR A 47 -18.27 -12.94 -4.56
N HIS A 48 -17.71 -13.10 -5.76
CA HIS A 48 -17.50 -14.41 -6.39
C HIS A 48 -16.22 -15.12 -5.93
N TYR A 49 -15.42 -14.50 -5.07
CA TYR A 49 -14.25 -15.17 -4.54
C TYR A 49 -14.68 -16.19 -3.47
N ARG A 50 -14.65 -17.45 -3.85
CA ARG A 50 -14.56 -18.54 -2.88
C ARG A 50 -13.37 -18.24 -1.97
N LYS A 51 -13.51 -18.52 -0.66
CA LYS A 51 -12.40 -18.43 0.29
C LYS A 51 -11.18 -19.15 -0.31
N THR A 52 -10.26 -18.38 -0.87
CA THR A 52 -9.08 -18.96 -1.53
C THR A 52 -8.18 -19.51 -0.44
N ILE A 53 -7.94 -20.82 -0.50
CA ILE A 53 -6.98 -21.47 0.40
C ILE A 53 -5.68 -21.55 -0.37
N TYR A 54 -4.69 -20.79 0.06
CA TYR A 54 -3.35 -20.82 -0.52
C TYR A 54 -2.53 -21.97 0.09
N PRO A 55 -1.67 -22.62 -0.71
CA PRO A 55 -0.82 -23.70 -0.20
C PRO A 55 0.20 -23.17 0.81
N TRP A 56 0.66 -24.06 1.70
CA TRP A 56 1.74 -23.78 2.63
C TRP A 56 3.08 -23.96 1.95
N HIS A 57 3.96 -22.97 2.13
CA HIS A 57 5.40 -23.12 1.96
C HIS A 57 5.97 -23.62 3.28
N ARG A 58 6.59 -24.78 3.26
CA ARG A 58 7.03 -25.49 4.45
C ARG A 58 8.55 -25.45 4.61
N ASP A 59 9.00 -25.43 5.87
CA ASP A 59 10.41 -25.53 6.24
C ASP A 59 11.29 -24.46 5.56
N ILE A 60 10.74 -23.25 5.48
CA ILE A 60 11.39 -22.10 4.85
C ILE A 60 12.29 -21.41 5.86
N THR A 61 13.57 -21.31 5.55
CA THR A 61 14.54 -20.56 6.35
C THR A 61 14.18 -19.08 6.34
N ALA A 62 14.05 -18.49 7.53
CA ALA A 62 13.76 -17.07 7.73
C ALA A 62 15.02 -16.32 8.17
N THR A 63 15.16 -15.10 7.65
CA THR A 63 16.12 -14.12 8.13
C THR A 63 15.40 -12.91 8.70
N ILE A 64 16.11 -12.06 9.44
CA ILE A 64 15.51 -10.89 10.08
C ILE A 64 16.07 -9.66 9.38
N PHE A 65 15.19 -8.75 9.01
CA PHE A 65 15.51 -7.47 8.42
C PHE A 65 14.63 -6.37 9.04
N TRP A 66 15.02 -5.12 8.88
CA TRP A 66 14.23 -4.03 9.45
C TRP A 66 14.33 -2.75 8.61
N ILE A 67 13.31 -1.93 8.73
CA ILE A 67 13.24 -0.60 8.11
C ILE A 67 14.38 0.25 8.70
N GLY A 68 15.24 0.80 7.84
CA GLY A 68 16.41 1.59 8.24
C GLY A 68 17.68 0.75 8.46
N GLU A 69 17.66 -0.56 8.23
CA GLU A 69 18.86 -1.39 8.23
C GLU A 69 19.88 -0.84 7.23
N LYS A 70 21.10 -0.65 7.73
CA LYS A 70 22.22 -0.18 6.90
C LYS A 70 22.83 -1.33 6.11
N PRO A 71 23.39 -1.07 4.93
CA PRO A 71 24.20 -2.07 4.25
C PRO A 71 25.32 -2.58 5.17
N GLY A 72 25.46 -3.89 5.24
CA GLY A 72 26.49 -4.53 6.06
C GLY A 72 26.59 -6.02 5.79
N GLY A 73 27.73 -6.62 6.05
CA GLY A 73 27.93 -8.05 5.84
C GLY A 73 27.54 -8.51 4.43
N ARG A 74 26.53 -9.37 4.36
CA ARG A 74 25.97 -9.89 3.10
C ARG A 74 24.88 -8.99 2.51
N ASN A 75 24.21 -8.16 3.34
CA ASN A 75 23.23 -7.20 2.87
C ASN A 75 23.95 -6.00 2.21
N LYS A 76 23.81 -5.86 0.89
CA LYS A 76 24.41 -4.76 0.12
C LYS A 76 23.44 -3.58 -0.05
N THR A 77 22.18 -3.71 0.38
CA THR A 77 21.11 -2.76 0.16
C THR A 77 20.74 -2.09 1.47
N SER A 78 20.47 -0.79 1.42
CA SER A 78 19.90 -0.05 2.55
C SER A 78 18.40 -0.21 2.57
N ASN A 79 17.81 -0.57 3.71
CA ASN A 79 16.36 -0.69 3.89
C ASN A 79 15.70 0.63 4.31
N HIS A 80 16.24 1.79 3.89
CA HIS A 80 15.55 3.08 3.98
C HIS A 80 14.34 3.17 3.04
N HIS A 81 14.42 2.42 1.95
CA HIS A 81 13.39 2.27 0.93
C HIS A 81 13.00 0.80 0.86
N SER A 82 11.77 0.51 0.48
CA SER A 82 11.40 -0.82 0.03
C SER A 82 11.34 -0.87 -1.51
N SER A 83 11.22 -2.03 -2.06
CA SER A 83 11.04 -2.22 -3.50
C SER A 83 9.82 -1.47 -4.07
N TRP A 84 8.87 -1.10 -3.23
CA TRP A 84 7.62 -0.44 -3.62
C TRP A 84 7.36 0.88 -2.91
N ASP A 85 8.22 1.28 -1.99
CA ASP A 85 8.08 2.53 -1.23
C ASP A 85 9.43 3.25 -1.11
N GLY A 86 9.63 4.25 -1.97
CA GLY A 86 10.85 5.08 -1.97
C GLY A 86 11.02 5.99 -0.75
N LYS A 87 10.05 5.99 0.19
CA LYS A 87 10.10 6.75 1.43
C LYS A 87 9.76 5.87 2.65
N TRP A 88 10.06 4.59 2.57
CA TRP A 88 9.59 3.59 3.53
C TRP A 88 9.89 3.95 4.99
N ALA A 89 11.12 4.31 5.32
CA ALA A 89 11.48 4.74 6.67
C ALA A 89 10.74 6.03 7.10
N VAL A 90 10.57 6.98 6.19
CA VAL A 90 9.80 8.22 6.47
C VAL A 90 8.32 7.89 6.70
N ASN A 91 7.74 7.05 5.84
CA ASN A 91 6.34 6.65 5.93
C ASN A 91 6.06 5.77 7.16
N TYR A 92 7.06 5.03 7.65
CA TYR A 92 6.98 4.28 8.89
C TYR A 92 7.03 5.18 10.14
N GLY A 93 7.62 6.37 10.00
CA GLY A 93 7.79 7.35 11.08
C GLY A 93 9.18 7.33 11.72
N GLY A 94 10.13 6.58 11.15
CA GLY A 94 11.49 6.43 11.64
C GLY A 94 12.08 5.08 11.23
N TYR A 95 13.14 4.69 11.93
CA TYR A 95 13.78 3.38 11.74
C TYR A 95 13.23 2.36 12.71
N ASP A 96 12.93 1.17 12.22
CA ASP A 96 12.61 0.06 13.11
C ASP A 96 13.89 -0.38 13.86
N ASP A 97 13.76 -0.82 15.08
CA ASP A 97 14.91 -1.22 15.89
C ASP A 97 14.89 -2.72 16.13
N PRO A 98 15.94 -3.46 15.72
CA PRO A 98 16.01 -4.90 15.95
C PRO A 98 16.35 -5.26 17.41
N ASN A 99 16.81 -4.30 18.24
CA ASN A 99 17.09 -4.56 19.65
C ASN A 99 15.79 -4.76 20.44
N PRO A 100 15.54 -5.93 21.05
CA PRO A 100 14.33 -6.18 21.83
C PRO A 100 14.11 -5.17 22.96
N GLU A 101 15.17 -4.65 23.56
CA GLU A 101 15.08 -3.67 24.66
C GLU A 101 14.63 -2.29 24.17
N ALA A 102 14.86 -1.94 22.92
CA ALA A 102 14.37 -0.72 22.31
C ALA A 102 12.92 -0.82 21.81
N ARG A 103 12.25 -1.97 22.06
CA ARG A 103 10.91 -2.28 21.58
C ARG A 103 9.93 -2.46 22.73
N ALA A 104 8.67 -2.10 22.47
CA ALA A 104 7.53 -2.38 23.34
C ALA A 104 6.29 -2.64 22.49
N ASN A 105 5.45 -3.58 22.88
CA ASN A 105 4.23 -3.92 22.14
C ASN A 105 4.50 -4.18 20.64
N PHE A 106 5.61 -4.86 20.34
CA PHE A 106 6.04 -5.20 18.97
C PHE A 106 6.34 -3.99 18.06
N ALA A 107 6.67 -2.84 18.65
CA ALA A 107 6.99 -1.61 17.95
C ALA A 107 8.20 -0.91 18.61
N PRO A 108 8.92 0.00 17.90
CA PRO A 108 9.92 0.85 18.52
C PRO A 108 9.34 1.66 19.69
N LYS A 109 10.09 1.82 20.76
CA LYS A 109 9.70 2.66 21.90
C LYS A 109 9.79 4.16 21.58
N SER A 110 10.64 4.53 20.64
CA SER A 110 10.98 5.93 20.33
C SER A 110 9.89 6.69 19.58
N PHE A 111 8.99 5.98 18.89
CA PHE A 111 7.87 6.58 18.14
C PHE A 111 6.73 5.57 17.93
N ARG A 112 5.55 6.08 17.57
CA ARG A 112 4.42 5.24 17.16
C ARG A 112 4.51 4.97 15.66
N PRO A 113 4.58 3.70 15.21
CA PRO A 113 4.65 3.36 13.80
C PRO A 113 3.45 3.88 13.01
N GLN A 114 3.72 4.49 11.85
CA GLN A 114 2.70 4.96 10.90
C GLN A 114 2.33 3.88 9.86
N LEU A 115 3.15 2.82 9.76
CA LEU A 115 2.87 1.61 9.00
C LEU A 115 2.83 0.41 9.94
N ASN A 116 2.32 -0.73 9.44
CA ASN A 116 2.26 -1.95 10.22
C ASN A 116 3.67 -2.46 10.56
N SER A 117 3.93 -2.71 11.85
CA SER A 117 5.23 -3.24 12.31
C SER A 117 5.41 -4.74 12.00
N PHE A 118 4.32 -5.45 11.69
CA PHE A 118 4.37 -6.83 11.25
C PHE A 118 4.47 -6.86 9.71
N TYR A 119 5.70 -6.87 9.20
CA TYR A 119 6.00 -6.90 7.78
C TYR A 119 7.00 -8.00 7.44
N VAL A 120 6.97 -8.42 6.19
CA VAL A 120 7.88 -9.43 5.63
C VAL A 120 8.36 -8.99 4.25
N ALA A 121 9.46 -9.61 3.79
CA ALA A 121 9.88 -9.60 2.41
C ALA A 121 9.85 -11.01 1.83
N LEU A 122 9.40 -11.15 0.58
CA LEU A 122 9.47 -12.36 -0.21
C LEU A 122 10.25 -12.11 -1.50
N PRO A 123 10.96 -13.10 -2.05
CA PRO A 123 11.92 -12.91 -3.15
C PRO A 123 11.25 -12.73 -4.53
N TYR A 124 10.24 -11.86 -4.60
CA TYR A 124 9.59 -11.52 -5.86
C TYR A 124 9.08 -10.08 -5.87
N ASN A 125 9.43 -9.35 -6.91
CA ASN A 125 8.89 -8.02 -7.23
C ASN A 125 8.07 -8.13 -8.51
N ASP A 126 6.79 -7.87 -8.46
CA ASP A 126 5.89 -7.90 -9.62
C ASP A 126 6.11 -6.73 -10.60
N CYS A 127 6.85 -5.70 -10.18
CA CYS A 127 7.17 -4.53 -10.99
C CYS A 127 8.61 -4.56 -11.48
N LEU A 128 8.84 -4.37 -12.78
CA LEU A 128 10.17 -4.14 -13.35
C LEU A 128 10.67 -2.72 -13.05
N ASN A 129 9.74 -1.76 -13.11
CA ASN A 129 9.96 -0.34 -12.84
C ASN A 129 8.62 0.33 -12.55
N HIS A 130 8.60 1.64 -12.39
CA HIS A 130 7.38 2.40 -12.10
C HIS A 130 6.35 2.44 -13.26
N ARG A 131 6.62 1.78 -14.38
CA ARG A 131 5.77 1.80 -15.59
C ARG A 131 5.30 0.43 -16.02
N LEU A 132 5.97 -0.64 -15.62
CA LEU A 132 5.73 -1.98 -16.15
C LEU A 132 5.68 -3.02 -15.04
N HIS A 133 4.78 -3.98 -15.19
CA HIS A 133 4.83 -5.24 -14.46
C HIS A 133 5.75 -6.24 -15.17
N ARG A 134 6.20 -7.25 -14.44
CA ARG A 134 6.91 -8.39 -15.03
C ARG A 134 6.00 -9.15 -16.01
N PRO A 135 6.54 -9.67 -17.11
CA PRO A 135 5.73 -10.37 -18.13
C PRO A 135 4.93 -11.55 -17.58
N GLU A 136 5.48 -12.24 -16.58
CA GLU A 136 4.84 -13.39 -15.95
C GLU A 136 3.79 -13.01 -14.89
N ALA A 137 3.81 -11.78 -14.35
CA ALA A 137 3.02 -11.36 -13.19
C ALA A 137 1.53 -11.67 -13.33
N SER A 138 0.93 -11.38 -14.49
CA SER A 138 -0.50 -11.62 -14.72
C SER A 138 -0.89 -13.11 -14.77
N ARG A 139 0.07 -14.00 -14.97
CA ARG A 139 -0.15 -15.44 -15.06
C ARG A 139 0.13 -16.16 -13.76
N VAL A 140 1.08 -15.64 -12.95
CA VAL A 140 1.56 -16.33 -11.76
C VAL A 140 0.95 -15.81 -10.48
N ILE A 141 0.53 -14.53 -10.43
CA ILE A 141 -0.09 -13.94 -9.24
C ILE A 141 -1.59 -14.25 -9.25
N PRO A 142 -2.10 -15.05 -8.29
CA PRO A 142 -3.49 -15.52 -8.33
C PRO A 142 -4.56 -14.42 -8.29
N TRP A 143 -4.21 -13.27 -7.72
CA TRP A 143 -5.11 -12.10 -7.56
C TRP A 143 -4.86 -10.98 -8.54
N PHE A 144 -3.92 -11.13 -9.51
CA PHE A 144 -3.48 -10.04 -10.39
C PHE A 144 -4.65 -9.35 -11.11
N SER A 145 -5.51 -10.12 -11.77
CA SER A 145 -6.63 -9.59 -12.55
C SER A 145 -7.74 -8.99 -11.68
N ARG A 146 -7.81 -9.38 -10.40
CA ARG A 146 -8.83 -8.91 -9.46
C ARG A 146 -8.73 -7.41 -9.21
N TYR A 147 -7.51 -6.89 -9.15
CA TYR A 147 -7.26 -5.48 -8.78
C TYR A 147 -7.12 -4.54 -9.97
N ASN A 148 -7.17 -5.06 -11.21
CA ASN A 148 -6.96 -4.25 -12.42
C ASN A 148 -5.75 -3.31 -12.26
N PRO A 149 -4.54 -3.85 -12.07
CA PRO A 149 -3.41 -3.07 -11.59
C PRO A 149 -2.98 -2.02 -12.60
N LYS A 150 -2.75 -0.82 -12.10
CA LYS A 150 -2.12 0.24 -12.90
C LYS A 150 -0.67 -0.15 -13.22
N PRO A 151 -0.17 0.17 -14.42
CA PRO A 151 1.22 -0.09 -14.78
C PRO A 151 2.19 0.40 -13.71
N GLY A 152 3.15 -0.46 -13.30
CA GLY A 152 4.16 -0.17 -12.29
C GLY A 152 3.65 -0.04 -10.84
N ARG A 153 2.38 -0.33 -10.58
CA ARG A 153 1.84 -0.43 -9.21
C ARG A 153 1.73 -1.88 -8.79
N SER A 154 2.46 -2.24 -7.73
CA SER A 154 2.46 -3.61 -7.21
C SER A 154 1.07 -4.04 -6.72
N VAL A 155 0.70 -5.29 -7.03
CA VAL A 155 -0.43 -6.01 -6.43
C VAL A 155 0.04 -6.97 -5.34
N CYS A 156 1.33 -7.04 -5.09
CA CYS A 156 1.94 -7.85 -4.03
C CYS A 156 2.08 -7.06 -2.72
N LYS A 157 2.38 -5.75 -2.81
CA LYS A 157 2.50 -4.88 -1.64
C LYS A 157 1.24 -4.92 -0.79
N GLY A 158 1.41 -5.07 0.52
CA GLY A 158 0.33 -5.10 1.50
C GLY A 158 -0.43 -6.44 1.59
N ARG A 159 -0.06 -7.47 0.80
CA ARG A 159 -0.70 -8.79 0.90
C ARG A 159 -0.40 -9.43 2.23
N TRP A 160 -1.44 -10.03 2.80
CA TRP A 160 -1.31 -10.69 4.09
C TRP A 160 -0.73 -12.09 3.94
N ILE A 161 0.15 -12.41 4.89
CA ILE A 161 0.85 -13.68 5.01
C ILE A 161 0.59 -14.23 6.39
N GLN A 162 0.20 -15.51 6.45
CA GLN A 162 0.14 -16.27 7.68
C GLN A 162 1.45 -17.02 7.85
N LEU A 163 2.07 -16.86 9.04
CA LEU A 163 3.29 -17.54 9.42
C LEU A 163 2.99 -18.52 10.56
N TYR A 164 3.64 -19.66 10.53
CA TYR A 164 3.55 -20.67 11.59
C TYR A 164 4.93 -21.11 12.05
N TYR A 165 5.17 -21.03 13.33
CA TYR A 165 6.41 -21.46 13.96
C TYR A 165 6.14 -21.95 15.38
N GLN A 166 6.61 -23.19 15.72
CA GLN A 166 6.53 -23.76 17.06
C GLN A 166 5.16 -23.57 17.76
N ARG A 167 4.07 -23.96 17.07
CA ARG A 167 2.67 -23.84 17.55
C ARG A 167 2.15 -22.40 17.65
N LYS A 168 2.91 -21.39 17.28
CA LYS A 168 2.47 -20.01 17.19
C LYS A 168 2.07 -19.65 15.77
N VAL A 169 1.04 -18.82 15.65
CA VAL A 169 0.58 -18.27 14.36
C VAL A 169 0.73 -16.75 14.42
N CYS A 170 1.34 -16.19 13.40
CA CYS A 170 1.51 -14.77 13.21
C CYS A 170 0.96 -14.35 11.85
N TYR A 171 0.55 -13.10 11.72
CA TYR A 171 0.15 -12.52 10.44
C TYR A 171 0.95 -11.24 10.19
N ALA A 172 1.37 -11.05 8.94
CA ALA A 172 2.17 -9.90 8.53
C ALA A 172 1.83 -9.48 7.10
N GLN A 173 2.16 -8.24 6.76
CA GLN A 173 1.98 -7.72 5.40
C GLN A 173 3.28 -7.86 4.60
N TRP A 174 3.15 -8.21 3.33
CA TRP A 174 4.28 -8.25 2.40
C TRP A 174 4.60 -6.84 1.92
N GLU A 175 5.71 -6.27 2.42
CA GLU A 175 6.05 -4.85 2.20
C GLU A 175 7.34 -4.63 1.43
N ASP A 176 8.16 -5.67 1.22
CA ASP A 176 9.40 -5.55 0.48
C ASP A 176 9.75 -6.84 -0.28
N CYS A 177 10.76 -6.78 -1.15
CA CYS A 177 11.23 -7.90 -1.95
C CYS A 177 12.62 -8.35 -1.48
N GLY A 178 12.75 -9.62 -1.22
CA GLY A 178 13.96 -10.28 -0.70
C GLY A 178 13.59 -11.57 -0.01
N PRO A 179 14.57 -12.31 0.50
CA PRO A 179 16.01 -12.06 0.50
C PRO A 179 16.70 -12.35 -0.86
N TRP A 180 17.77 -11.61 -1.11
CA TRP A 180 18.77 -11.74 -2.20
C TRP A 180 18.27 -11.65 -3.63
N VAL A 181 17.11 -12.19 -3.96
CA VAL A 181 16.56 -12.18 -5.32
C VAL A 181 15.16 -11.58 -5.33
N THR A 182 14.75 -11.07 -6.48
CA THR A 182 13.46 -10.38 -6.61
C THR A 182 12.62 -10.87 -7.79
N ASP A 183 12.91 -12.09 -8.27
CA ASP A 183 12.27 -12.67 -9.45
C ASP A 183 11.95 -14.17 -9.30
N ASP A 184 11.89 -14.66 -8.04
CA ASP A 184 11.67 -16.09 -7.75
C ASP A 184 10.16 -16.43 -7.66
N TRP A 185 9.43 -16.16 -8.74
CA TRP A 185 8.00 -16.44 -8.81
C TRP A 185 7.68 -17.94 -8.71
N LYS A 186 8.61 -18.82 -9.14
CA LYS A 186 8.43 -20.28 -9.05
C LYS A 186 8.33 -20.73 -7.59
N TYR A 187 9.11 -20.12 -6.72
CA TYR A 187 9.00 -20.34 -5.28
C TYR A 187 7.75 -19.68 -4.73
N VAL A 188 7.60 -18.35 -4.92
CA VAL A 188 6.58 -17.56 -4.23
C VAL A 188 5.15 -17.99 -4.60
N PHE A 189 4.90 -18.37 -5.86
CA PHE A 189 3.58 -18.75 -6.36
C PHE A 189 3.49 -20.20 -6.87
N GLY A 190 4.61 -20.83 -7.18
CA GLY A 190 4.63 -22.12 -7.87
C GLY A 190 4.96 -23.33 -6.99
N GLY A 191 5.20 -23.13 -5.69
CA GLY A 191 5.47 -24.21 -4.74
C GLY A 191 6.86 -24.87 -4.90
N HIS A 192 7.75 -24.29 -5.71
CA HIS A 192 9.16 -24.73 -5.76
C HIS A 192 9.91 -24.28 -4.51
N PRO A 193 11.02 -24.94 -4.14
CA PRO A 193 11.90 -24.44 -3.09
C PRO A 193 12.50 -23.08 -3.47
N PRO A 194 12.87 -22.23 -2.47
CA PRO A 194 13.53 -20.96 -2.75
C PRO A 194 14.79 -21.14 -3.58
N ARG A 195 14.99 -20.30 -4.60
CA ARG A 195 16.21 -20.31 -5.42
C ARG A 195 17.44 -19.97 -4.58
N SER A 196 17.31 -19.06 -3.62
CA SER A 196 18.31 -18.85 -2.60
C SER A 196 18.27 -19.99 -1.58
N ARG A 197 19.38 -20.74 -1.46
CA ARG A 197 19.50 -21.81 -0.46
C ARG A 197 19.69 -21.28 0.97
N GLN A 198 19.86 -19.97 1.14
CA GLN A 198 20.14 -19.36 2.45
C GLN A 198 18.87 -19.00 3.21
N ALA A 199 17.89 -18.38 2.54
CA ALA A 199 16.57 -18.10 3.11
C ALA A 199 15.55 -17.87 1.99
N GLY A 200 14.26 -18.01 2.33
CA GLY A 200 13.14 -17.77 1.43
C GLY A 200 12.18 -16.69 1.91
N ILE A 201 12.39 -16.16 3.11
CA ILE A 201 11.59 -15.07 3.67
C ILE A 201 12.44 -14.24 4.64
N ASP A 202 12.26 -12.92 4.61
CA ASP A 202 12.73 -12.03 5.65
C ASP A 202 11.55 -11.57 6.51
N VAL A 203 11.74 -11.50 7.82
CA VAL A 203 10.72 -11.11 8.77
C VAL A 203 11.14 -9.90 9.60
N SER A 204 10.16 -9.03 9.93
CA SER A 204 10.39 -7.87 10.79
C SER A 204 10.75 -8.25 12.22
N PRO A 205 11.36 -7.33 13.00
CA PRO A 205 11.56 -7.52 14.43
C PRO A 205 10.28 -7.85 15.19
N ALA A 206 9.13 -7.27 14.80
CA ALA A 206 7.83 -7.58 15.41
C ALA A 206 7.42 -9.03 15.22
N VAL A 207 7.58 -9.56 14.00
CA VAL A 207 7.30 -10.99 13.70
C VAL A 207 8.25 -11.89 14.47
N ARG A 208 9.55 -11.55 14.46
CA ARG A 208 10.57 -12.28 15.23
C ARG A 208 10.21 -12.37 16.71
N ASP A 209 9.91 -11.23 17.33
CA ASP A 209 9.64 -11.12 18.77
C ASP A 209 8.36 -11.90 19.15
N TYR A 210 7.31 -11.79 18.34
CA TYR A 210 6.06 -12.50 18.57
C TYR A 210 6.21 -14.02 18.48
N LEU A 211 6.89 -14.49 17.45
CA LEU A 211 7.11 -15.93 17.24
C LEU A 211 8.20 -16.50 18.14
N GLY A 212 9.18 -15.69 18.56
CA GLY A 212 10.39 -16.11 19.25
C GLY A 212 11.43 -16.70 18.30
N LEU A 213 11.46 -16.20 17.04
CA LEU A 213 12.38 -16.66 15.99
C LEU A 213 13.81 -16.17 16.24
N LYS A 214 14.75 -16.98 15.72
CA LYS A 214 16.12 -16.55 15.46
C LYS A 214 16.40 -16.58 13.95
N SER A 215 17.32 -15.74 13.49
CA SER A 215 17.74 -15.76 12.09
C SER A 215 18.33 -17.14 11.74
N GLY A 216 17.84 -17.73 10.67
CA GLY A 216 18.18 -19.09 10.26
C GLY A 216 17.18 -20.18 10.67
N ASP A 217 16.21 -19.86 11.53
CA ASP A 217 15.13 -20.79 11.88
C ASP A 217 14.23 -21.08 10.67
N LYS A 218 13.60 -22.26 10.69
CA LYS A 218 12.66 -22.67 9.66
C LYS A 218 11.23 -22.49 10.12
N LEU A 219 10.44 -21.79 9.34
CA LEU A 219 9.02 -21.56 9.54
C LEU A 219 8.18 -22.08 8.37
N HIS A 220 6.86 -22.06 8.51
CA HIS A 220 5.93 -22.27 7.41
C HIS A 220 5.18 -20.97 7.15
N TRP A 221 4.88 -20.68 5.90
CA TRP A 221 4.08 -19.52 5.55
C TRP A 221 3.12 -19.80 4.39
N ARG A 222 2.06 -19.02 4.30
CA ARG A 222 1.14 -19.01 3.16
C ARG A 222 0.50 -17.64 3.00
N PHE A 223 0.00 -17.36 1.82
CA PHE A 223 -0.88 -16.21 1.62
C PHE A 223 -2.22 -16.42 2.34
N VAL A 224 -2.84 -15.30 2.70
CA VAL A 224 -4.18 -15.27 3.29
C VAL A 224 -4.91 -14.02 2.83
N GLU A 225 -6.22 -14.13 2.56
CA GLU A 225 -7.05 -12.97 2.31
C GLU A 225 -7.31 -12.22 3.62
N PHE A 226 -7.43 -10.88 3.58
CA PHE A 226 -7.61 -10.07 4.79
C PHE A 226 -8.80 -10.53 5.63
N GLY A 227 -9.92 -10.89 5.02
CA GLY A 227 -11.08 -11.44 5.72
C GLY A 227 -10.83 -12.73 6.52
N GLY A 228 -9.68 -13.39 6.29
CA GLY A 228 -9.23 -14.56 7.05
C GLY A 228 -8.19 -14.26 8.12
N VAL A 229 -7.80 -12.99 8.30
CA VAL A 229 -6.82 -12.56 9.31
C VAL A 229 -7.55 -12.21 10.61
N PRO A 230 -7.32 -12.95 11.72
CA PRO A 230 -7.91 -12.59 13.02
C PRO A 230 -7.22 -11.35 13.60
N ARG A 231 -7.88 -10.68 14.55
CA ARG A 231 -7.23 -9.62 15.31
C ARG A 231 -6.11 -10.18 16.19
N GLY A 232 -5.04 -9.38 16.31
CA GLY A 232 -3.86 -9.70 17.10
C GLY A 232 -2.93 -8.50 17.14
N PRO A 233 -1.67 -8.63 17.64
CA PRO A 233 -0.72 -7.52 17.69
C PRO A 233 -0.47 -6.86 16.31
N TRP A 234 -0.56 -7.60 15.23
CA TRP A 234 -0.48 -7.10 13.85
C TRP A 234 -1.64 -6.19 13.44
N SER A 235 -2.67 -6.04 14.27
CA SER A 235 -3.82 -5.17 13.99
C SER A 235 -3.75 -3.81 14.68
N TRP A 236 -2.64 -3.46 15.37
CA TRP A 236 -2.60 -2.28 16.23
C TRP A 236 -2.11 -1.00 15.55
N TYR A 237 -1.25 -1.11 14.55
CA TYR A 237 -0.56 0.03 13.93
C TYR A 237 -0.70 0.04 12.41
N GLY A 238 -0.58 1.24 11.85
CA GLY A 238 -0.30 1.47 10.45
C GLY A 238 -1.49 1.94 9.61
N SER A 239 -1.28 3.01 8.85
CA SER A 239 -2.24 3.51 7.86
C SER A 239 -2.41 2.56 6.66
N ASN A 240 -1.41 1.68 6.41
CA ASN A 240 -1.45 0.61 5.42
C ASN A 240 -2.16 -0.66 5.94
N ASN A 241 -2.64 -0.64 7.17
CA ASN A 241 -3.24 -1.77 7.85
C ASN A 241 -4.77 -1.66 7.82
N PRO A 242 -5.50 -2.57 7.15
CA PRO A 242 -6.96 -2.52 7.07
C PRO A 242 -7.70 -2.57 8.40
N PHE A 243 -7.08 -3.11 9.46
CA PHE A 243 -7.66 -3.06 10.81
C PHE A 243 -7.70 -1.65 11.41
N VAL A 244 -6.79 -0.77 10.98
CA VAL A 244 -6.66 0.62 11.43
C VAL A 244 -7.31 1.57 10.43
N ASN A 245 -7.07 1.34 9.14
CA ASN A 245 -7.60 2.11 8.03
C ASN A 245 -8.28 1.15 7.03
N PRO A 246 -9.60 1.00 7.06
CA PRO A 246 -10.31 0.10 6.14
C PRO A 246 -10.05 0.36 4.66
N GLU A 247 -9.69 1.61 4.29
CA GLU A 247 -9.36 1.99 2.91
C GLU A 247 -8.03 1.38 2.43
N ALA A 248 -7.22 0.86 3.34
CA ALA A 248 -5.99 0.15 3.00
C ALA A 248 -6.26 -1.28 2.49
N ASP A 249 -7.49 -1.80 2.63
CA ASP A 249 -7.89 -3.08 2.04
C ASP A 249 -8.10 -2.89 0.52
N PRO A 250 -7.29 -3.55 -0.34
CA PRO A 250 -7.47 -3.44 -1.78
C PRO A 250 -8.85 -3.92 -2.26
N ASP A 251 -9.53 -4.79 -1.52
CA ASP A 251 -10.89 -5.23 -1.84
C ASP A 251 -11.92 -4.13 -1.65
N VAL A 252 -11.74 -3.24 -0.70
CA VAL A 252 -12.62 -2.07 -0.52
C VAL A 252 -12.61 -1.17 -1.75
N ALA A 253 -11.44 -0.95 -2.35
CA ALA A 253 -11.33 -0.18 -3.59
C ALA A 253 -12.09 -0.85 -4.75
N VAL A 254 -11.99 -2.18 -4.89
CA VAL A 254 -12.71 -2.94 -5.93
C VAL A 254 -14.22 -2.86 -5.71
N ILE A 255 -14.69 -3.03 -4.48
CA ILE A 255 -16.12 -2.92 -4.13
C ILE A 255 -16.66 -1.54 -4.46
N ARG A 256 -15.90 -0.48 -4.16
CA ARG A 256 -16.29 0.90 -4.48
C ARG A 256 -16.41 1.10 -6.00
N GLN A 257 -15.44 0.66 -6.78
CA GLN A 257 -15.48 0.74 -8.24
C GLN A 257 -16.69 -0.01 -8.81
N LEU A 258 -16.98 -1.20 -8.29
CA LEU A 258 -18.14 -1.98 -8.72
C LEU A 258 -19.47 -1.24 -8.41
N ARG A 259 -19.61 -0.65 -7.22
CA ARG A 259 -20.80 0.14 -6.86
C ARG A 259 -20.98 1.31 -7.83
N GLN A 260 -19.94 2.09 -8.07
CA GLN A 260 -19.98 3.22 -8.99
C GLN A 260 -20.37 2.76 -10.41
N TYR A 261 -19.81 1.68 -10.91
CA TYR A 261 -20.17 1.11 -12.20
C TYR A 261 -21.66 0.73 -12.27
N LEU A 262 -22.18 0.05 -11.26
CA LEU A 262 -23.59 -0.37 -11.21
C LEU A 262 -24.54 0.83 -11.13
N GLU A 263 -24.18 1.86 -10.38
CA GLU A 263 -24.96 3.10 -10.31
C GLU A 263 -25.01 3.82 -11.66
N GLN A 264 -23.86 3.93 -12.34
CA GLN A 264 -23.80 4.49 -13.70
C GLN A 264 -24.68 3.71 -14.68
N LYS A 265 -24.62 2.37 -14.64
CA LYS A 265 -25.46 1.53 -15.51
C LYS A 265 -26.95 1.69 -15.25
N LYS A 266 -27.36 1.79 -14.00
CA LYS A 266 -28.76 2.08 -13.65
C LYS A 266 -29.20 3.45 -14.20
N LEU A 267 -28.34 4.47 -14.10
CA LEU A 267 -28.63 5.81 -14.61
C LEU A 267 -28.73 5.83 -16.14
N GLU A 268 -27.82 5.14 -16.85
CA GLU A 268 -27.86 4.99 -18.31
C GLU A 268 -29.16 4.30 -18.76
N GLU A 269 -29.53 3.22 -18.08
CA GLU A 269 -30.77 2.47 -18.37
C GLU A 269 -32.02 3.34 -18.14
N PHE A 270 -32.05 4.09 -17.04
CA PHE A 270 -33.13 5.04 -16.74
C PHE A 270 -33.27 6.12 -17.84
N ARG A 271 -32.15 6.73 -18.26
CA ARG A 271 -32.13 7.72 -19.35
C ARG A 271 -32.62 7.11 -20.67
N ARG A 272 -32.20 5.89 -20.99
CA ARG A 272 -32.67 5.20 -22.19
C ARG A 272 -34.18 4.96 -22.19
N LYS A 273 -34.76 4.63 -21.04
CA LYS A 273 -36.20 4.42 -20.91
C LYS A 273 -37.02 5.74 -21.04
N GLN A 274 -36.40 6.87 -20.74
CA GLN A 274 -37.03 8.21 -20.85
C GLN A 274 -36.80 8.88 -22.23
N SER A 275 -35.88 8.40 -23.06
CA SER A 275 -35.66 8.95 -24.39
C SER A 275 -36.82 8.52 -25.29
N PRO A 276 -37.52 9.45 -25.94
CA PRO A 276 -38.62 9.11 -26.84
C PRO A 276 -38.06 8.28 -28.02
N THR A 277 -38.72 7.21 -28.36
CA THR A 277 -38.44 6.43 -29.56
C THR A 277 -38.53 7.36 -30.77
N PRO A 278 -37.51 7.46 -31.64
CA PRO A 278 -37.61 8.20 -32.88
C PRO A 278 -38.77 7.61 -33.67
N ARG A 279 -39.69 8.47 -34.09
CA ARG A 279 -40.80 8.13 -35.02
C ARG A 279 -40.23 8.01 -36.42
#